data_359e2b477cc6ed3ab59322685db534dc
#
_entry.id   359e2b477cc6ed3ab59322685db534dc
#
_cell.length_a   1.000
_cell.length_b   1.000
_cell.length_c   1.000
_cell.angle_alpha   90.00
_cell.angle_beta   90.00
_cell.angle_gamma   90.00
#
_symmetry.space_group_name_H-M   'P 1'
#
loop_
_entity.id
_entity.type
_entity.pdbx_description
1 polymer ?
#
loop_
_entity_poly.entity_id
_entity_poly.type
_entity_poly.pdbx_seq_one_letter_code
_entity_poly.pdbx_strand_id
1 'polypeptide(L)'
;YNGNHGRGISIRLTSPEEVAEGFAKAREHSRSVIVETFLEGDDHRLLVVNGELVAATRRTPGHVVGDGVHTIAQLVEEVNTDPRRGVGHEKVLTKLELDAQADMMMARMEMTAASVPEKDRIVYLRSTANLSTGGTATDVTDIIHPDNRDMAIRAIRAIGLDVGGVDFLSTNIAESYKSIGGGICECNAAPGFRMH
;
A
#
# COMPACT_ATOMS: atom_id res chain seq x y z
N TYR A 1 3.78 18.77 -5.80
CA TYR A 1 2.40 19.22 -5.67
C TYR A 1 1.41 18.54 -6.63
N ASN A 2 1.83 18.12 -7.81
CA ASN A 2 0.99 17.41 -8.78
C ASN A 2 1.65 16.11 -9.24
N GLY A 3 2.40 15.47 -8.36
CA GLY A 3 3.13 14.22 -8.62
C GLY A 3 2.21 13.01 -8.66
N ASN A 4 1.27 12.96 -9.59
CA ASN A 4 0.47 11.78 -9.82
C ASN A 4 1.34 10.64 -10.37
N HIS A 5 1.07 9.42 -9.95
CA HIS A 5 1.74 8.19 -10.41
C HIS A 5 3.24 8.08 -10.08
N GLY A 6 3.70 8.68 -8.96
CA GLY A 6 5.08 8.52 -8.48
C GLY A 6 6.15 9.29 -9.27
N ARG A 7 5.78 10.28 -10.10
CA ARG A 7 6.72 11.11 -10.82
C ARG A 7 7.49 12.02 -9.86
N GLY A 8 8.83 12.03 -9.98
CA GLY A 8 9.69 12.83 -9.12
C GLY A 8 9.79 12.34 -7.68
N ILE A 9 9.35 11.10 -7.38
CA ILE A 9 9.49 10.47 -6.07
C ILE A 9 10.70 9.56 -6.09
N SER A 10 11.57 9.72 -5.09
CA SER A 10 12.68 8.81 -4.78
C SER A 10 12.49 8.30 -3.36
N ILE A 11 12.67 7.00 -3.14
CA ILE A 11 12.45 6.35 -1.85
C ILE A 11 13.69 5.55 -1.44
N ARG A 12 13.83 5.28 -0.14
CA ARG A 12 14.95 4.53 0.45
C ARG A 12 16.32 5.13 0.10
N LEU A 13 16.41 6.45 0.19
CA LEU A 13 17.67 7.17 0.00
C LEU A 13 18.50 7.04 1.28
N THR A 14 19.69 6.46 1.16
CA THR A 14 20.52 6.07 2.30
C THR A 14 21.81 6.89 2.39
N SER A 15 22.14 7.67 1.34
CA SER A 15 23.33 8.52 1.32
C SER A 15 22.99 9.97 0.96
N PRO A 16 23.82 10.94 1.34
CA PRO A 16 23.67 12.33 0.94
C PRO A 16 23.63 12.53 -0.60
N GLU A 17 24.40 11.72 -1.32
CA GLU A 17 24.49 11.75 -2.78
C GLU A 17 23.16 11.32 -3.41
N GLU A 18 22.57 10.21 -2.93
CA GLU A 18 21.25 9.74 -3.36
C GLU A 18 20.15 10.76 -3.05
N VAL A 19 20.22 11.41 -1.89
CA VAL A 19 19.29 12.49 -1.51
C VAL A 19 19.42 13.68 -2.46
N ALA A 20 20.64 14.09 -2.80
CA ALA A 20 20.89 15.19 -3.74
C ALA A 20 20.35 14.85 -5.14
N GLU A 21 20.56 13.63 -5.63
CA GLU A 21 20.03 13.16 -6.92
C GLU A 21 18.50 13.11 -6.90
N GLY A 22 17.91 12.53 -5.87
CA GLY A 22 16.45 12.46 -5.69
C GLY A 22 15.82 13.84 -5.62
N PHE A 23 16.46 14.77 -4.93
CA PHE A 23 16.03 16.17 -4.85
C PHE A 23 16.08 16.84 -6.24
N ALA A 24 17.15 16.65 -7.01
CA ALA A 24 17.29 17.20 -8.35
C ALA A 24 16.17 16.69 -9.27
N LYS A 25 15.89 15.38 -9.27
CA LYS A 25 14.77 14.77 -10.01
C LYS A 25 13.42 15.35 -9.62
N ALA A 26 13.17 15.52 -8.31
CA ALA A 26 11.91 16.10 -7.83
C ALA A 26 11.75 17.58 -8.27
N ARG A 27 12.86 18.34 -8.32
CA ARG A 27 12.89 19.74 -8.78
C ARG A 27 12.52 19.93 -10.25
N GLU A 28 12.69 18.92 -11.09
CA GLU A 28 12.22 18.95 -12.49
C GLU A 28 10.70 19.05 -12.60
N HIS A 29 9.98 18.56 -11.58
CA HIS A 29 8.52 18.51 -11.57
C HIS A 29 7.88 19.59 -10.69
N SER A 30 8.58 20.12 -9.69
CA SER A 30 8.03 21.13 -8.77
C SER A 30 9.11 22.02 -8.18
N ARG A 31 8.75 23.29 -7.92
CA ARG A 31 9.61 24.23 -7.18
C ARG A 31 9.70 23.91 -5.69
N SER A 32 8.69 23.21 -5.14
CA SER A 32 8.66 22.78 -3.75
C SER A 32 8.90 21.28 -3.69
N VAL A 33 9.87 20.85 -2.91
CA VAL A 33 10.22 19.44 -2.70
C VAL A 33 10.05 19.13 -1.21
N ILE A 34 9.42 18.00 -0.91
CA ILE A 34 9.31 17.46 0.44
C ILE A 34 10.40 16.40 0.61
N VAL A 35 11.11 16.47 1.72
CA VAL A 35 12.07 15.45 2.15
C VAL A 35 11.56 14.91 3.47
N GLU A 36 11.28 13.61 3.52
CA GLU A 36 10.64 12.95 4.66
C GLU A 36 11.44 11.72 5.10
N THR A 37 11.30 11.36 6.36
CA THR A 37 11.82 10.08 6.84
C THR A 37 11.11 8.94 6.13
N PHE A 38 11.89 7.98 5.62
CA PHE A 38 11.31 6.76 5.05
C PHE A 38 10.77 5.88 6.17
N LEU A 39 9.49 5.53 6.09
CA LEU A 39 8.83 4.65 7.03
C LEU A 39 8.74 3.24 6.44
N GLU A 40 9.19 2.26 7.21
CA GLU A 40 9.06 0.84 6.88
C GLU A 40 7.78 0.25 7.48
N GLY A 41 7.29 -0.81 6.85
CA GLY A 41 6.17 -1.58 7.36
C GLY A 41 5.06 -1.82 6.35
N ASP A 42 4.06 -2.52 6.82
CA ASP A 42 2.83 -2.78 6.09
C ASP A 42 1.95 -1.53 6.05
N ASP A 43 1.21 -1.40 4.97
CA ASP A 43 0.26 -0.32 4.76
C ASP A 43 -1.09 -0.66 5.39
N HIS A 44 -1.54 0.20 6.30
CA HIS A 44 -2.81 0.04 7.00
C HIS A 44 -3.75 1.20 6.69
N ARG A 45 -5.04 0.89 6.47
CA ARG A 45 -6.13 1.86 6.46
C ARG A 45 -6.89 1.76 7.76
N LEU A 46 -6.90 2.86 8.52
CA LEU A 46 -7.58 2.98 9.80
C LEU A 46 -8.81 3.88 9.60
N LEU A 47 -10.02 3.32 9.70
CA LEU A 47 -11.26 4.04 9.49
C LEU A 47 -11.79 4.59 10.81
N VAL A 48 -11.95 5.89 10.87
CA VAL A 48 -12.51 6.61 12.02
C VAL A 48 -13.85 7.22 11.63
N VAL A 49 -14.87 6.99 12.46
CA VAL A 49 -16.22 7.54 12.30
C VAL A 49 -16.68 8.11 13.65
N ASN A 50 -17.11 9.35 13.68
CA ASN A 50 -17.60 10.05 14.87
C ASN A 50 -16.65 9.96 16.08
N GLY A 51 -15.35 9.99 15.83
CA GLY A 51 -14.33 9.93 16.88
C GLY A 51 -14.03 8.52 17.42
N GLU A 52 -14.51 7.49 16.77
CA GLU A 52 -14.22 6.08 17.09
C GLU A 52 -13.53 5.38 15.91
N LEU A 53 -12.52 4.57 16.18
CA LEU A 53 -11.95 3.68 15.16
C LEU A 53 -12.90 2.49 15.00
N VAL A 54 -13.55 2.41 13.84
CA VAL A 54 -14.55 1.38 13.52
C VAL A 54 -13.98 0.20 12.75
N ALA A 55 -12.87 0.40 12.02
CA ALA A 55 -12.19 -0.67 11.31
C ALA A 55 -10.71 -0.35 11.07
N ALA A 56 -9.89 -1.39 11.06
CA ALA A 56 -8.49 -1.34 10.68
C ALA A 56 -8.18 -2.46 9.68
N THR A 57 -7.56 -2.12 8.56
CA THR A 57 -7.29 -3.06 7.48
C THR A 57 -5.85 -2.95 7.04
N ARG A 58 -5.14 -4.10 6.99
CA ARG A 58 -3.83 -4.18 6.33
C ARG A 58 -4.05 -4.34 4.84
N ARG A 59 -3.49 -3.45 4.05
CA ARG A 59 -3.53 -3.48 2.59
C ARG A 59 -2.26 -4.14 2.06
N THR A 60 -2.43 -5.03 1.09
CA THR A 60 -1.31 -5.68 0.40
C THR A 60 -1.39 -5.37 -1.09
N PRO A 61 -0.29 -4.94 -1.74
CA PRO A 61 -0.27 -4.73 -3.18
C PRO A 61 -0.67 -5.98 -3.95
N GLY A 62 -1.18 -5.81 -5.17
CA GLY A 62 -1.48 -6.92 -6.06
C GLY A 62 -0.24 -7.80 -6.27
N HIS A 63 -0.36 -9.08 -5.96
CA HIS A 63 0.74 -10.04 -5.99
C HIS A 63 0.23 -11.46 -6.31
N VAL A 64 1.15 -12.32 -6.67
CA VAL A 64 0.98 -13.77 -6.70
C VAL A 64 1.99 -14.43 -5.77
N VAL A 65 1.69 -15.64 -5.33
CA VAL A 65 2.59 -16.47 -4.51
C VAL A 65 3.05 -17.63 -5.35
N GLY A 66 4.35 -17.78 -5.50
CA GLY A 66 4.94 -18.89 -6.24
C GLY A 66 4.63 -20.24 -5.62
N ASP A 67 4.44 -21.24 -6.44
CA ASP A 67 4.24 -22.64 -6.04
C ASP A 67 5.37 -23.57 -6.51
N GLY A 68 6.32 -23.01 -7.28
CA GLY A 68 7.44 -23.75 -7.88
C GLY A 68 7.08 -24.52 -9.14
N VAL A 69 5.85 -24.36 -9.66
CA VAL A 69 5.32 -25.15 -10.80
C VAL A 69 4.74 -24.26 -11.90
N HIS A 70 3.87 -23.32 -11.53
CA HIS A 70 3.15 -22.46 -12.47
C HIS A 70 3.90 -21.17 -12.76
N THR A 71 3.75 -20.68 -13.99
CA THR A 71 4.25 -19.35 -14.37
C THR A 71 3.46 -18.24 -13.66
N ILE A 72 4.06 -17.05 -13.56
CA ILE A 72 3.38 -15.87 -13.02
C ILE A 72 2.05 -15.62 -13.74
N ALA A 73 2.00 -15.78 -15.07
CA ALA A 73 0.77 -15.64 -15.84
C ALA A 73 -0.32 -16.62 -15.39
N GLN A 74 0.05 -17.90 -15.20
CA GLN A 74 -0.89 -18.92 -14.73
C GLN A 74 -1.36 -18.66 -13.30
N LEU A 75 -0.46 -18.23 -12.42
CA LEU A 75 -0.82 -17.85 -11.05
C LEU A 75 -1.76 -16.63 -11.00
N VAL A 76 -1.60 -15.67 -11.91
CA VAL A 76 -2.53 -14.52 -12.05
C VAL A 76 -3.91 -15.00 -12.51
N GLU A 77 -3.98 -15.92 -13.47
CA GLU A 77 -5.25 -16.51 -13.90
C GLU A 77 -5.93 -17.24 -12.75
N GLU A 78 -5.21 -18.05 -11.99
CA GLU A 78 -5.72 -18.75 -10.81
C GLU A 78 -6.26 -17.79 -9.75
N VAL A 79 -5.48 -16.77 -9.35
CA VAL A 79 -5.91 -15.73 -8.39
C VAL A 79 -7.16 -15.01 -8.87
N ASN A 80 -7.31 -14.80 -10.18
CA ASN A 80 -8.45 -14.15 -10.79
C ASN A 80 -9.72 -15.03 -10.86
N THR A 81 -9.62 -16.32 -10.53
CA THR A 81 -10.81 -17.20 -10.38
C THR A 81 -11.59 -16.92 -9.09
N ASP A 82 -10.99 -16.23 -8.11
CA ASP A 82 -11.68 -15.85 -6.88
C ASP A 82 -12.99 -15.08 -7.20
N PRO A 83 -14.17 -15.58 -6.79
CA PRO A 83 -15.44 -14.97 -7.11
C PRO A 83 -15.61 -13.54 -6.57
N ARG A 84 -14.78 -13.14 -5.61
CA ARG A 84 -14.73 -11.77 -5.08
C ARG A 84 -14.01 -10.79 -6.00
N ARG A 85 -13.29 -11.28 -7.04
CA ARG A 85 -12.56 -10.45 -8.00
C ARG A 85 -13.43 -10.15 -9.23
N GLY A 86 -13.45 -8.88 -9.64
CA GLY A 86 -14.17 -8.38 -10.81
C GLY A 86 -13.38 -7.31 -11.55
N VAL A 87 -13.95 -6.81 -12.63
CA VAL A 87 -13.40 -5.70 -13.41
C VAL A 87 -13.79 -4.39 -12.72
N GLY A 88 -12.80 -3.50 -12.51
CA GLY A 88 -13.05 -2.20 -11.89
C GLY A 88 -13.64 -2.30 -10.48
N HIS A 89 -14.84 -1.77 -10.28
CA HIS A 89 -15.53 -1.71 -8.99
C HIS A 89 -16.75 -2.64 -8.87
N GLU A 90 -16.91 -3.58 -9.78
CA GLU A 90 -18.06 -4.50 -9.81
C GLU A 90 -18.11 -5.44 -8.60
N LYS A 91 -16.95 -5.78 -8.04
CA LYS A 91 -16.83 -6.68 -6.90
C LYS A 91 -15.93 -6.09 -5.81
N VAL A 92 -15.83 -6.79 -4.69
CA VAL A 92 -15.03 -6.36 -3.53
C VAL A 92 -13.55 -6.21 -3.90
N LEU A 93 -13.01 -7.14 -4.68
CA LEU A 93 -11.63 -7.13 -5.16
C LEU A 93 -11.59 -6.89 -6.67
N THR A 94 -10.54 -6.25 -7.14
CA THR A 94 -10.27 -6.06 -8.57
C THR A 94 -9.36 -7.18 -9.07
N LYS A 95 -9.55 -7.59 -10.31
CA LYS A 95 -8.67 -8.57 -10.98
C LYS A 95 -7.24 -8.04 -11.08
N LEU A 96 -6.27 -8.94 -10.97
CA LEU A 96 -4.88 -8.67 -11.31
C LEU A 96 -4.74 -8.59 -12.83
N GLU A 97 -3.94 -7.64 -13.30
CA GLU A 97 -3.62 -7.45 -14.71
C GLU A 97 -2.10 -7.49 -14.92
N LEU A 98 -1.69 -8.15 -15.99
CA LEU A 98 -0.30 -8.15 -16.47
C LEU A 98 -0.13 -7.01 -17.49
N ASP A 99 -0.05 -5.80 -16.98
CA ASP A 99 0.16 -4.57 -17.73
C ASP A 99 1.61 -4.07 -17.62
N ALA A 100 1.91 -2.93 -18.23
CA ALA A 100 3.24 -2.33 -18.21
C ALA A 100 3.78 -2.07 -16.79
N GLN A 101 2.91 -1.83 -15.79
CA GLN A 101 3.32 -1.69 -14.40
C GLN A 101 3.74 -3.04 -13.80
N ALA A 102 2.99 -4.09 -14.08
CA ALA A 102 3.35 -5.45 -13.67
C ALA A 102 4.68 -5.88 -14.32
N ASP A 103 4.87 -5.58 -15.60
CA ASP A 103 6.14 -5.88 -16.31
C ASP A 103 7.32 -5.16 -15.66
N MET A 104 7.17 -3.87 -15.31
CA MET A 104 8.21 -3.13 -14.57
C MET A 104 8.50 -3.74 -13.20
N MET A 105 7.46 -4.17 -12.47
CA MET A 105 7.66 -4.78 -11.15
C MET A 105 8.38 -6.12 -11.26
N MET A 106 8.00 -6.96 -12.21
CA MET A 106 8.65 -8.24 -12.48
C MET A 106 10.10 -8.05 -12.94
N ALA A 107 10.37 -7.10 -13.84
CA ALA A 107 11.72 -6.81 -14.33
C ALA A 107 12.70 -6.41 -13.20
N ARG A 108 12.24 -5.70 -12.17
CA ARG A 108 13.05 -5.37 -10.97
C ARG A 108 13.49 -6.60 -10.19
N MET A 109 12.78 -7.72 -10.35
CA MET A 109 13.06 -9.00 -9.72
C MET A 109 13.71 -9.99 -10.70
N GLU A 110 14.13 -9.51 -11.88
CA GLU A 110 14.69 -10.30 -13.00
C GLU A 110 13.72 -11.40 -13.46
N MET A 111 12.41 -11.11 -13.46
CA MET A 111 11.33 -12.00 -13.83
C MET A 111 10.50 -11.46 -14.99
N THR A 112 9.76 -12.35 -15.61
CA THR A 112 8.74 -12.08 -16.65
C THR A 112 7.47 -12.85 -16.32
N ALA A 113 6.38 -12.61 -17.03
CA ALA A 113 5.14 -13.36 -16.90
C ALA A 113 5.29 -14.87 -17.13
N ALA A 114 6.32 -15.29 -17.89
CA ALA A 114 6.65 -16.70 -18.15
C ALA A 114 7.56 -17.33 -17.08
N SER A 115 8.08 -16.54 -16.11
CA SER A 115 8.91 -17.07 -15.04
C SER A 115 8.09 -17.91 -14.06
N VAL A 116 8.69 -18.98 -13.54
CA VAL A 116 8.13 -19.84 -12.48
C VAL A 116 8.77 -19.43 -11.17
N PRO A 117 8.05 -18.73 -10.27
CA PRO A 117 8.59 -18.35 -8.98
C PRO A 117 8.73 -19.57 -8.07
N GLU A 118 9.78 -19.58 -7.25
CA GLU A 118 9.95 -20.58 -6.19
C GLU A 118 8.74 -20.63 -5.26
N LYS A 119 8.54 -21.80 -4.65
CA LYS A 119 7.45 -21.99 -3.69
C LYS A 119 7.54 -20.95 -2.56
N ASP A 120 6.38 -20.39 -2.21
CA ASP A 120 6.18 -19.35 -1.18
C ASP A 120 6.84 -18.00 -1.50
N ARG A 121 7.45 -17.83 -2.67
CA ARG A 121 7.99 -16.55 -3.12
C ARG A 121 6.86 -15.61 -3.52
N ILE A 122 6.79 -14.44 -2.86
CA ILE A 122 5.83 -13.38 -3.21
C ILE A 122 6.37 -12.57 -4.37
N VAL A 123 5.58 -12.45 -5.44
CA VAL A 123 5.87 -11.62 -6.62
C VAL A 123 4.85 -10.48 -6.68
N TYR A 124 5.28 -9.28 -6.30
CA TYR A 124 4.43 -8.10 -6.37
C TYR A 124 4.29 -7.60 -7.82
N LEU A 125 3.06 -7.40 -8.26
CA LEU A 125 2.70 -6.88 -9.58
C LEU A 125 2.35 -5.37 -9.52
N ARG A 126 2.23 -4.83 -8.32
CA ARG A 126 1.92 -3.42 -8.06
C ARG A 126 2.85 -2.85 -6.99
N SER A 127 3.14 -1.56 -7.10
CA SER A 127 3.94 -0.83 -6.10
C SER A 127 3.10 -0.24 -4.98
N THR A 128 1.77 -0.17 -5.16
CA THR A 128 0.83 0.41 -4.19
C THR A 128 -0.23 -0.59 -3.79
N ALA A 129 -0.66 -0.53 -2.54
CA ALA A 129 -1.62 -1.46 -1.94
C ALA A 129 -3.09 -1.07 -2.21
N ASN A 130 -3.41 -0.64 -3.44
CA ASN A 130 -4.76 -0.23 -3.80
C ASN A 130 -5.63 -1.43 -4.22
N LEU A 131 -6.83 -1.54 -3.65
CA LEU A 131 -7.80 -2.57 -4.05
C LEU A 131 -8.21 -2.43 -5.52
N SER A 132 -8.29 -1.18 -6.03
CA SER A 132 -8.65 -0.89 -7.42
C SER A 132 -7.64 -1.39 -8.46
N THR A 133 -6.46 -1.76 -8.03
CA THR A 133 -5.38 -2.29 -8.89
C THR A 133 -5.01 -3.74 -8.56
N GLY A 134 -5.93 -4.48 -7.92
CA GLY A 134 -5.76 -5.90 -7.62
C GLY A 134 -5.17 -6.20 -6.23
N GLY A 135 -4.93 -5.18 -5.41
CA GLY A 135 -4.52 -5.36 -4.02
C GLY A 135 -5.56 -6.10 -3.19
N THR A 136 -5.15 -6.57 -2.03
CA THR A 136 -6.01 -7.23 -1.05
C THR A 136 -6.06 -6.46 0.25
N ALA A 137 -7.07 -6.75 1.05
CA ALA A 137 -7.27 -6.17 2.37
C ALA A 137 -7.50 -7.29 3.38
N THR A 138 -6.83 -7.21 4.52
CA THR A 138 -6.99 -8.14 5.65
C THR A 138 -7.46 -7.34 6.84
N ASP A 139 -8.58 -7.72 7.45
CA ASP A 139 -9.07 -7.08 8.66
C ASP A 139 -8.10 -7.35 9.83
N VAL A 140 -7.72 -6.28 10.50
CA VAL A 140 -6.83 -6.29 11.67
C VAL A 140 -7.42 -5.47 12.83
N THR A 141 -8.73 -5.23 12.79
CA THR A 141 -9.44 -4.38 13.75
C THR A 141 -9.30 -4.88 15.19
N ASP A 142 -9.37 -6.20 15.38
CA ASP A 142 -9.33 -6.80 16.71
C ASP A 142 -7.93 -6.84 17.33
N ILE A 143 -6.88 -6.75 16.49
CA ILE A 143 -5.50 -6.86 16.96
C ILE A 143 -4.75 -5.52 17.03
N ILE A 144 -5.36 -4.42 16.54
CA ILE A 144 -4.70 -3.12 16.56
C ILE A 144 -4.38 -2.66 17.99
N HIS A 145 -3.14 -2.22 18.20
CA HIS A 145 -2.71 -1.70 19.50
C HIS A 145 -3.50 -0.43 19.89
N PRO A 146 -3.88 -0.27 21.18
CA PRO A 146 -4.63 0.91 21.65
C PRO A 146 -3.98 2.27 21.30
N ASP A 147 -2.66 2.37 21.38
CA ASP A 147 -1.94 3.59 20.98
C ASP A 147 -2.14 3.94 19.50
N ASN A 148 -2.14 2.93 18.62
CA ASN A 148 -2.34 3.13 17.18
C ASN A 148 -3.79 3.55 16.88
N ARG A 149 -4.75 2.98 17.63
CA ARG A 149 -6.16 3.38 17.59
C ARG A 149 -6.33 4.84 18.02
N ASP A 150 -5.77 5.21 19.18
CA ASP A 150 -5.87 6.60 19.71
C ASP A 150 -5.19 7.60 18.77
N MET A 151 -4.04 7.25 18.20
CA MET A 151 -3.33 8.08 17.22
C MET A 151 -4.22 8.39 16.01
N ALA A 152 -4.89 7.39 15.42
CA ALA A 152 -5.78 7.58 14.27
C ALA A 152 -6.97 8.49 14.62
N ILE A 153 -7.61 8.27 15.79
CA ILE A 153 -8.72 9.10 16.26
C ILE A 153 -8.28 10.55 16.44
N ARG A 154 -7.12 10.78 17.07
CA ARG A 154 -6.59 12.15 17.25
C ARG A 154 -6.26 12.81 15.92
N ALA A 155 -5.72 12.09 14.95
CA ALA A 155 -5.41 12.62 13.63
C ALA A 155 -6.68 13.14 12.93
N ILE A 156 -7.74 12.32 12.87
CA ILE A 156 -9.00 12.70 12.22
C ILE A 156 -9.69 13.85 12.96
N ARG A 157 -9.67 13.83 14.28
CA ARG A 157 -10.21 14.93 15.10
C ARG A 157 -9.45 16.24 14.88
N ALA A 158 -8.11 16.19 14.76
CA ALA A 158 -7.26 17.39 14.58
C ALA A 158 -7.55 18.12 13.27
N ILE A 159 -7.95 17.40 12.22
CA ILE A 159 -8.35 18.00 10.94
C ILE A 159 -9.85 18.27 10.82
N GLY A 160 -10.63 18.01 11.88
CA GLY A 160 -12.04 18.36 11.97
C GLY A 160 -12.97 17.50 11.12
N LEU A 161 -12.66 16.22 10.93
CA LEU A 161 -13.49 15.29 10.16
C LEU A 161 -14.32 14.39 11.07
N ASP A 162 -15.60 14.18 10.72
CA ASP A 162 -16.47 13.19 11.35
C ASP A 162 -16.21 11.79 10.83
N VAL A 163 -15.85 11.68 9.54
CA VAL A 163 -15.47 10.43 8.87
C VAL A 163 -14.14 10.63 8.19
N GLY A 164 -13.18 9.78 8.48
CA GLY A 164 -11.85 9.86 7.88
C GLY A 164 -11.12 8.53 7.86
N GLY A 165 -10.26 8.36 6.86
CA GLY A 165 -9.34 7.22 6.74
C GLY A 165 -7.90 7.67 6.93
N VAL A 166 -7.20 7.05 7.88
CA VAL A 166 -5.78 7.29 8.12
C VAL A 166 -4.97 6.20 7.42
N ASP A 167 -4.03 6.60 6.56
CA ASP A 167 -3.04 5.70 5.99
C ASP A 167 -1.82 5.67 6.92
N PHE A 168 -1.56 4.50 7.48
CA PHE A 168 -0.58 4.30 8.53
C PHE A 168 0.38 3.17 8.17
N LEU A 169 1.68 3.47 8.20
CA LEU A 169 2.74 2.47 8.02
C LEU A 169 3.22 1.96 9.38
N SER A 170 3.26 0.64 9.53
CA SER A 170 3.78 -0.01 10.73
C SER A 170 4.29 -1.41 10.41
N THR A 171 5.40 -1.80 11.03
CA THR A 171 5.96 -3.15 10.91
C THR A 171 5.14 -4.18 11.67
N ASN A 172 4.36 -3.75 12.70
CA ASN A 172 3.43 -4.60 13.43
C ASN A 172 2.30 -3.75 14.02
N ILE A 173 1.10 -3.89 13.49
CA ILE A 173 -0.06 -3.12 13.94
C ILE A 173 -0.50 -3.44 15.38
N ALA A 174 -0.13 -4.63 15.89
CA ALA A 174 -0.43 -5.07 17.24
C ALA A 174 0.56 -4.53 18.30
N GLU A 175 1.58 -3.80 17.88
CA GLU A 175 2.52 -3.12 18.76
C GLU A 175 2.36 -1.60 18.69
N SER A 176 2.70 -0.91 19.79
CA SER A 176 2.61 0.54 19.87
C SER A 176 3.58 1.22 18.90
N TYR A 177 3.11 2.17 18.09
CA TYR A 177 3.97 2.99 17.25
C TYR A 177 5.03 3.77 18.06
N LYS A 178 4.77 4.01 19.34
CA LYS A 178 5.72 4.67 20.25
C LYS A 178 6.94 3.78 20.55
N SER A 179 6.77 2.47 20.44
CA SER A 179 7.83 1.50 20.75
C SER A 179 8.58 1.04 19.50
N ILE A 180 7.86 0.78 18.40
CA ILE A 180 8.44 0.19 17.19
C ILE A 180 8.60 1.19 16.05
N GLY A 181 8.11 2.42 16.21
CA GLY A 181 8.02 3.38 15.13
C GLY A 181 6.75 3.17 14.29
N GLY A 182 6.74 3.80 13.13
CA GLY A 182 5.59 3.88 12.24
C GLY A 182 5.11 5.32 12.12
N GLY A 183 4.25 5.59 11.14
CA GLY A 183 3.75 6.95 10.93
C GLY A 183 2.56 7.05 10.02
N ILE A 184 1.87 8.16 10.15
CA ILE A 184 0.77 8.54 9.27
C ILE A 184 1.37 9.08 7.97
N CYS A 185 0.93 8.53 6.84
CA CYS A 185 1.28 9.02 5.53
C CYS A 185 0.25 10.02 5.00
N GLU A 186 -1.04 9.75 5.25
CA GLU A 186 -2.14 10.53 4.71
C GLU A 186 -3.40 10.40 5.58
N CYS A 187 -4.22 11.47 5.60
CA CYS A 187 -5.56 11.45 6.13
C CYS A 187 -6.55 11.79 5.01
N ASN A 188 -7.50 10.88 4.76
CA ASN A 188 -8.47 10.96 3.68
C ASN A 188 -9.84 11.36 4.21
N ALA A 189 -10.43 12.46 3.68
CA ALA A 189 -11.74 12.96 4.07
C ALA A 189 -12.93 12.14 3.56
N ALA A 190 -12.72 11.38 2.48
CA ALA A 190 -13.76 10.52 1.89
C ALA A 190 -13.17 9.12 1.62
N PRO A 191 -12.87 8.35 2.69
CA PRO A 191 -12.27 7.04 2.52
C PRO A 191 -13.25 6.07 1.88
N GLY A 192 -12.75 5.23 0.95
CA GLY A 192 -13.56 4.13 0.43
C GLY A 192 -13.77 3.06 1.49
N PHE A 193 -15.01 2.59 1.64
CA PHE A 193 -15.39 1.58 2.64
C PHE A 193 -15.26 0.13 2.14
N ARG A 194 -14.99 -0.07 0.86
CA ARG A 194 -14.99 -1.40 0.22
C ARG A 194 -14.01 -2.40 0.84
N MET A 195 -13.00 -1.92 1.56
CA MET A 195 -11.97 -2.76 2.18
C MET A 195 -12.27 -3.16 3.64
N HIS A 196 -13.36 -2.67 4.21
CA HIS A 196 -13.78 -2.89 5.58
C HIS A 196 -15.04 -3.73 5.65
#